data_5cf157ed29d25371fd3a5e176264ef10
#
_entry.id   5cf157ed29d25371fd3a5e176264ef10
#
_cell.length_a   1.000
_cell.length_b   1.000
_cell.length_c   1.000
_cell.angle_alpha   90.00
_cell.angle_beta   90.00
_cell.angle_gamma   90.00
#
_symmetry.space_group_name_H-M   'P 1'
#
loop_
_entity.id
_entity.type
_entity.pdbx_description
1 polymer ?
#
loop_
_entity_poly.entity_id
_entity_poly.type
_entity_poly.pdbx_seq_one_letter_code
_entity_poly.pdbx_strand_id
1 'polypeptide(L)' 'MKKTKINYDNKKDILYIMLRKGKEERFEDISENITVEYDAKDRPIGIEIFNASKILPTQPSNHYPIAR' A
#
# COMPACT_ATOMS: atom_id res chain seq x y z
N MET A 1 13.76 14.30 -1.46
CA MET A 1 12.70 13.72 -0.88
C MET A 1 12.12 12.60 -1.64
N LYS A 2 11.70 11.58 -0.99
CA LYS A 2 11.17 10.48 -1.67
C LYS A 2 9.75 10.68 -2.03
N LYS A 3 9.33 10.15 -3.12
CA LYS A 3 7.97 10.24 -3.49
C LYS A 3 7.26 9.00 -3.11
N THR A 4 6.08 9.14 -2.59
CA THR A 4 5.22 8.00 -2.29
C THR A 4 4.43 7.71 -3.55
N LYS A 5 4.43 6.48 -3.98
CA LYS A 5 3.66 6.08 -5.14
C LYS A 5 2.52 5.20 -4.72
N ILE A 6 1.35 5.44 -5.31
CA ILE A 6 0.18 4.65 -5.01
C ILE A 6 -0.27 3.99 -6.29
N ASN A 7 -0.47 2.70 -6.23
CA ASN A 7 -0.89 1.93 -7.37
C ASN A 7 -2.07 1.05 -6.99
N TYR A 8 -3.15 1.14 -7.74
CA TYR A 8 -4.33 0.33 -7.44
C TYR A 8 -4.57 -0.68 -8.55
N ASP A 9 -4.66 -1.94 -8.18
CA ASP A 9 -4.96 -3.01 -9.11
C ASP A 9 -6.44 -3.31 -8.94
N ASN A 10 -7.27 -2.83 -9.85
CA ASN A 10 -8.70 -2.98 -9.65
C ASN A 10 -9.21 -4.39 -9.95
N LYS A 11 -8.44 -5.22 -10.57
CA LYS A 11 -8.88 -6.59 -10.79
C LYS A 11 -8.75 -7.39 -9.52
N LYS A 12 -7.70 -7.12 -8.75
CA LYS A 12 -7.47 -7.83 -7.51
C LYS A 12 -7.96 -7.02 -6.31
N ASP A 13 -8.36 -5.78 -6.54
CA ASP A 13 -8.81 -4.88 -5.48
C ASP A 13 -7.72 -4.72 -4.43
N ILE A 14 -6.51 -4.49 -4.87
CA ILE A 14 -5.39 -4.27 -3.98
C ILE A 14 -4.80 -2.89 -4.21
N LEU A 15 -4.65 -2.14 -3.15
CA LEU A 15 -4.02 -0.85 -3.23
C LEU A 15 -2.62 -1.00 -2.66
N TYR A 16 -1.63 -0.61 -3.42
CA TYR A 16 -0.24 -0.70 -2.98
C TYR A 16 0.32 0.70 -2.81
N ILE A 17 0.93 0.95 -1.66
CA ILE A 17 1.54 2.24 -1.38
C ILE A 17 3.03 2.00 -1.22
N MET A 18 3.83 2.56 -2.12
CA MET A 18 5.27 2.41 -2.03
C MET A 18 5.82 3.56 -1.19
N LEU A 19 6.42 3.25 -0.07
CA LEU A 19 6.96 4.25 0.83
C LEU A 19 8.40 4.62 0.50
N ARG A 20 9.17 3.66 0.03
CA ARG A 20 10.55 3.92 -0.39
C ARG A 20 10.99 2.80 -1.31
N LYS A 21 11.99 3.07 -2.10
CA LYS A 21 12.52 2.04 -2.96
C LYS A 21 13.32 1.09 -2.12
N GLY A 22 13.32 -0.14 -2.51
CA GLY A 22 14.07 -1.14 -1.80
C GLY A 22 13.58 -2.51 -2.14
N LYS A 23 14.32 -3.51 -1.71
CA LYS A 23 13.95 -4.87 -1.97
C LYS A 23 13.29 -5.44 -0.74
N GLU A 24 12.15 -6.07 -0.93
CA GLU A 24 11.45 -6.66 0.19
C GLU A 24 12.24 -7.85 0.73
N GLU A 25 12.46 -7.87 2.04
CA GLU A 25 13.12 -8.97 2.69
C GLU A 25 12.15 -9.74 3.58
N ARG A 26 11.14 -9.08 4.08
CA ARG A 26 10.11 -9.74 4.87
C ARG A 26 8.86 -8.90 4.88
N PHE A 27 7.77 -9.47 5.34
CA PHE A 27 6.53 -8.71 5.46
C PHE A 27 5.83 -9.11 6.74
N GLU A 28 4.89 -8.29 7.16
CA GLU A 28 4.07 -8.56 8.31
C GLU A 28 2.63 -8.27 7.96
N ASP A 29 1.73 -9.17 8.33
CA ASP A 29 0.32 -8.92 8.14
C ASP A 29 -0.16 -8.19 9.38
N ILE A 30 -0.45 -6.90 9.21
CA ILE A 30 -0.89 -6.07 10.33
C ILE A 30 -2.33 -6.41 10.67
N SER A 31 -3.11 -6.74 9.66
CA SER A 31 -4.48 -7.18 9.85
C SER A 31 -4.80 -8.08 8.68
N GLU A 32 -6.00 -8.62 8.65
CA GLU A 32 -6.31 -9.53 7.56
C GLU A 32 -6.35 -8.83 6.21
N ASN A 33 -6.41 -7.53 6.18
CA ASN A 33 -6.43 -6.82 4.92
C ASN A 33 -5.22 -5.92 4.69
N ILE A 34 -4.27 -5.89 5.60
CA ILE A 34 -3.14 -4.98 5.46
C ILE A 34 -1.82 -5.69 5.72
N THR A 35 -0.92 -5.60 4.76
CA THR A 35 0.41 -6.19 4.87
C THR A 35 1.44 -5.09 4.69
N VAL A 36 2.45 -5.08 5.51
CA VAL A 36 3.54 -4.12 5.40
C VAL A 36 4.80 -4.88 5.01
N GLU A 37 5.53 -4.36 4.03
CA GLU A 37 6.76 -4.98 3.54
C GLU A 37 7.94 -4.21 4.07
N TYR A 38 8.99 -4.91 4.44
CA TYR A 38 10.20 -4.32 5.02
C TYR A 38 11.44 -4.71 4.24
N ASP A 39 12.44 -3.87 4.27
CA ASP A 39 13.71 -4.19 3.61
C ASP A 39 14.64 -4.87 4.61
N ALA A 40 15.87 -5.11 4.21
CA ALA A 40 16.83 -5.81 5.05
C ALA A 40 17.18 -5.06 6.34
N LYS A 41 16.90 -3.77 6.37
CA LYS A 41 17.18 -2.98 7.56
C LYS A 41 15.93 -2.76 8.38
N ASP A 42 14.89 -3.56 8.10
CA ASP A 42 13.62 -3.47 8.81
C ASP A 42 12.93 -2.12 8.63
N ARG A 43 13.14 -1.49 7.52
CA ARG A 43 12.45 -0.24 7.25
C ARG A 43 11.23 -0.55 6.40
N PRO A 44 10.08 0.05 6.69
CA PRO A 44 8.89 -0.23 5.90
C PRO A 44 9.06 0.39 4.51
N ILE A 45 8.85 -0.40 3.49
CA ILE A 45 9.02 0.06 2.12
C ILE A 45 7.73 0.03 1.33
N GLY A 46 6.75 -0.72 1.79
CA GLY A 46 5.49 -0.79 1.06
C GLY A 46 4.35 -1.26 1.93
N ILE A 47 3.15 -0.90 1.53
CA ILE A 47 1.94 -1.33 2.22
C ILE A 47 0.98 -1.84 1.19
N GLU A 48 0.42 -3.03 1.42
CA GLU A 48 -0.59 -3.59 0.54
C GLU A 48 -1.91 -3.62 1.29
N ILE A 49 -2.96 -3.11 0.67
CA ILE A 49 -4.27 -3.12 1.28
C ILE A 49 -5.17 -3.96 0.39
N PHE A 50 -5.59 -5.11 0.91
CA PHE A 50 -6.43 -6.04 0.17
C PHE A 50 -7.90 -5.71 0.40
N ASN A 51 -8.73 -5.96 -0.60
CA ASN A 51 -10.14 -5.63 -0.57
C ASN A 51 -10.30 -4.13 -0.31
N ALA A 52 -9.43 -3.36 -0.96
CA ALA A 52 -9.35 -1.93 -0.69
C ALA A 52 -10.67 -1.19 -0.88
N SER A 53 -11.42 -1.56 -1.89
CA SER A 53 -12.67 -0.85 -2.16
C SER A 53 -13.70 -1.06 -1.06
N LYS A 54 -13.53 -2.10 -0.25
CA LYS A 54 -14.49 -2.40 0.80
C LYS A 54 -14.12 -1.83 2.15
N ILE A 55 -12.83 -1.57 2.35
CA ILE A 55 -12.43 -1.09 3.68
C ILE A 55 -12.02 0.38 3.70
N LEU A 56 -11.75 0.96 2.54
CA LEU A 56 -11.38 2.36 2.51
C LEU A 56 -12.62 3.21 2.34
N PRO A 57 -12.67 4.37 2.98
CA PRO A 57 -13.84 5.22 2.87
C PRO A 57 -14.03 5.80 1.47
N THR A 58 -12.96 5.85 0.69
CA THR A 58 -13.03 6.38 -0.66
C THR A 58 -12.72 5.26 -1.62
N GLN A 59 -13.43 5.20 -2.75
CA GLN A 59 -13.18 4.17 -3.71
C GLN A 59 -11.78 4.32 -4.27
N PRO A 60 -10.96 3.31 -4.19
CA PRO A 60 -9.58 3.41 -4.67
C PRO A 60 -9.47 3.72 -6.15
N SER A 61 -10.45 3.33 -6.93
CA SER A 61 -10.38 3.56 -8.35
C SER A 61 -10.78 4.97 -8.73
N ASN A 62 -11.29 5.74 -7.77
CA ASN A 62 -11.69 7.10 -8.06
C ASN A 62 -10.51 8.03 -7.90
N HIS A 63 -10.70 9.21 -8.43
CA HIS A 63 -9.71 10.25 -8.24
C HIS A 63 -9.61 10.58 -6.76
N TYR A 64 -8.45 10.53 -6.21
CA TYR A 64 -8.29 10.86 -4.81
C TYR A 64 -8.21 12.32 -4.61
N PRO A 65 -8.88 12.80 -3.63
CA PRO A 65 -8.83 14.21 -3.31
C PRO A 65 -7.55 14.38 -2.61
N ILE A 66 -6.53 14.31 -3.16
CA ILE A 66 -5.38 14.50 -2.55
C ILE A 66 -5.43 15.35 -1.48
N ALA A 67 -5.13 14.95 -0.56
CA ALA A 67 -5.23 15.62 0.54
C ALA A 67 -5.09 16.86 0.45
N ARG A 68 -5.55 17.39 0.79
CA ARG A 68 -5.56 18.58 0.94
C ARG A 68 -4.91 18.89 2.01
#